data_f4e6a81dd8e91e33c6154824921179ec
#
_entry.id   f4e6a81dd8e91e33c6154824921179ec
#
_cell.length_a   1.000
_cell.length_b   1.000
_cell.length_c   1.000
_cell.angle_alpha   90.00
_cell.angle_beta   90.00
_cell.angle_gamma   90.00
#
_symmetry.space_group_name_H-M   'P 1'
#
loop_
_entity.id
_entity.type
_entity.pdbx_description
1 polymer ?
#
loop_
_entity_poly.entity_id
_entity_poly.type
_entity_poly.pdbx_seq_one_letter_code
_entity_poly.pdbx_strand_id
1 'polypeptide(L)'
;MPPIPTSTLPTKPSLTALLRLALPLSGAMLSQALLGLVDTALVGHLGGLALASVSIGSYLVFILAALLTGFGTGLHTYVSQSKIASTWLSSGLWFGLSLAIVLSAIAALVAPEVITAFVLDDRINSLALHYTQWRLWGLPAIVLSISMRVYWSHQGQ
;
A
#
# COMPACT_ATOMS: atom_id res chain seq x y z
N MET A 1 9.09 -36.23 33.45
CA MET A 1 8.41 -35.35 32.47
C MET A 1 7.48 -34.46 33.31
N PRO A 2 7.76 -33.19 33.51
CA PRO A 2 6.90 -32.31 34.31
C PRO A 2 5.58 -32.07 33.56
N PRO A 3 4.43 -31.96 34.24
CA PRO A 3 3.15 -31.73 33.62
C PRO A 3 3.14 -30.36 32.93
N ILE A 4 2.68 -30.34 31.70
CA ILE A 4 2.50 -29.11 30.92
C ILE A 4 1.44 -28.26 31.62
N PRO A 5 1.72 -26.98 31.95
CA PRO A 5 0.72 -26.14 32.58
C PRO A 5 -0.43 -25.88 31.62
N THR A 6 -1.61 -26.38 31.96
CA THR A 6 -2.86 -26.27 31.19
C THR A 6 -3.53 -24.90 31.25
N SER A 7 -2.82 -23.85 31.69
CA SER A 7 -3.40 -22.55 32.05
C SER A 7 -3.17 -21.41 31.04
N THR A 8 -2.92 -21.70 29.76
CA THR A 8 -2.82 -20.64 28.74
C THR A 8 -3.71 -20.91 27.52
N LEU A 9 -4.96 -21.32 27.76
CA LEU A 9 -5.97 -21.08 26.73
C LEU A 9 -6.21 -19.57 26.67
N PRO A 10 -6.05 -18.93 25.50
CA PRO A 10 -6.30 -17.51 25.39
C PRO A 10 -7.75 -17.25 25.82
N THR A 11 -7.91 -16.45 26.86
CA THR A 11 -9.23 -15.99 27.32
C THR A 11 -9.93 -15.39 26.12
N LYS A 12 -11.16 -15.87 25.81
CA LYS A 12 -11.97 -15.34 24.70
C LYS A 12 -11.96 -13.81 24.81
N PRO A 13 -11.51 -13.09 23.76
CA PRO A 13 -11.44 -11.64 23.82
C PRO A 13 -12.83 -11.10 24.14
N SER A 14 -12.94 -10.22 25.11
CA SER A 14 -14.22 -9.60 25.47
C SER A 14 -14.70 -8.76 24.29
N LEU A 15 -16.02 -8.69 24.06
CA LEU A 15 -16.62 -7.89 22.99
C LEU A 15 -16.12 -6.43 23.04
N THR A 16 -15.94 -5.90 24.24
CA THR A 16 -15.41 -4.55 24.48
C THR A 16 -13.97 -4.39 24.01
N ALA A 17 -13.12 -5.39 24.21
CA ALA A 17 -11.73 -5.37 23.73
C ALA A 17 -11.67 -5.44 22.21
N LEU A 18 -12.55 -6.25 21.58
CA LEU A 18 -12.66 -6.33 20.12
C LEU A 18 -13.15 -5.02 19.53
N LEU A 19 -14.18 -4.39 20.10
CA LEU A 19 -14.69 -3.09 19.64
C LEU A 19 -13.66 -1.97 19.79
N ARG A 20 -12.89 -1.97 20.87
CA ARG A 20 -11.84 -0.97 21.11
C ARG A 20 -10.72 -1.02 20.07
N LEU A 21 -10.43 -2.22 19.52
CA LEU A 21 -9.47 -2.42 18.45
C LEU A 21 -10.11 -2.17 17.06
N ALA A 22 -11.35 -2.59 16.86
CA ALA A 22 -12.03 -2.49 15.58
C ALA A 22 -12.41 -1.05 15.22
N LEU A 23 -12.86 -0.24 16.19
CA LEU A 23 -13.30 1.14 15.95
C LEU A 23 -12.24 2.03 15.30
N PRO A 24 -11.00 2.15 15.82
CA PRO A 24 -9.99 2.98 15.17
C PRO A 24 -9.56 2.42 13.81
N LEU A 25 -9.53 1.10 13.64
CA LEU A 25 -9.20 0.47 12.37
C LEU A 25 -10.28 0.73 11.32
N SER A 26 -11.56 0.60 11.69
CA SER A 26 -12.69 0.92 10.82
C SER A 26 -12.72 2.41 10.45
N GLY A 27 -12.40 3.29 11.39
CA GLY A 27 -12.28 4.73 11.14
C GLY A 27 -11.18 5.05 10.12
N ALA A 28 -10.04 4.40 10.20
CA ALA A 28 -8.96 4.56 9.24
C ALA A 28 -9.36 4.06 7.83
N MET A 29 -10.02 2.90 7.74
CA MET A 29 -10.52 2.37 6.46
C MET A 29 -11.60 3.26 5.85
N LEU A 30 -12.52 3.77 6.67
CA LEU A 30 -13.57 4.70 6.22
C LEU A 30 -12.98 6.01 5.69
N SER A 31 -11.99 6.56 6.40
CA SER A 31 -11.27 7.76 5.95
C SER A 31 -10.60 7.55 4.58
N GLN A 32 -9.99 6.41 4.37
CA GLN A 32 -9.35 6.06 3.09
C GLN A 32 -10.40 5.88 1.97
N ALA A 33 -11.53 5.27 2.26
CA ALA A 33 -12.63 5.12 1.30
C ALA A 33 -13.24 6.49 0.93
N LEU A 34 -13.43 7.39 1.90
CA LEU A 34 -13.90 8.75 1.66
C LEU A 34 -12.93 9.55 0.79
N LEU A 35 -11.63 9.44 1.04
CA LEU A 35 -10.60 10.06 0.22
C LEU A 35 -10.70 9.59 -1.24
N GLY A 36 -10.85 8.29 -1.47
CA GLY A 36 -11.03 7.73 -2.82
C GLY A 36 -12.31 8.20 -3.50
N LEU A 37 -13.41 8.35 -2.73
CA LEU A 37 -14.68 8.86 -3.25
C LEU A 37 -14.56 10.33 -3.67
N VAL A 38 -13.93 11.16 -2.84
CA VAL A 38 -13.69 12.58 -3.14
C VAL A 38 -12.79 12.74 -4.35
N ASP A 39 -11.72 11.95 -4.44
CA ASP A 39 -10.80 11.95 -5.58
C ASP A 39 -11.56 11.61 -6.88
N THR A 40 -12.35 10.56 -6.86
CA THR A 40 -13.18 10.14 -8.01
C THR A 40 -14.23 11.21 -8.38
N ALA A 41 -14.85 11.83 -7.41
CA ALA A 41 -15.83 12.91 -7.65
C ALA A 41 -15.18 14.14 -8.27
N LEU A 42 -13.99 14.54 -7.80
CA LEU A 42 -13.23 15.67 -8.35
C LEU A 42 -12.82 15.41 -9.81
N VAL A 43 -12.31 14.22 -10.09
CA VAL A 43 -11.92 13.85 -11.46
C VAL A 43 -13.14 13.69 -12.36
N GLY A 44 -14.26 13.19 -11.83
CA GLY A 44 -15.52 13.06 -12.58
C GLY A 44 -16.06 14.39 -13.09
N HIS A 45 -15.83 15.49 -12.37
CA HIS A 45 -16.19 16.84 -12.82
C HIS A 45 -15.42 17.30 -14.09
N LEU A 46 -14.25 16.75 -14.34
CA LEU A 46 -13.44 17.03 -15.52
C LEU A 46 -13.94 16.30 -16.78
N GLY A 47 -14.94 15.44 -16.64
CA GLY A 47 -15.57 14.71 -17.73
C GLY A 47 -15.15 13.25 -17.82
N GLY A 48 -15.92 12.47 -18.58
CA GLY A 48 -15.74 11.01 -18.70
C GLY A 48 -14.37 10.59 -19.25
N LEU A 49 -13.79 11.39 -20.13
CA LEU A 49 -12.47 11.13 -20.71
C LEU A 49 -11.36 11.21 -19.64
N ALA A 50 -11.40 12.23 -18.79
CA ALA A 50 -10.46 12.38 -17.68
C ALA A 50 -10.63 11.25 -16.67
N LEU A 51 -11.87 10.88 -16.34
CA LEU A 51 -12.17 9.80 -15.41
C LEU A 51 -11.65 8.45 -15.91
N ALA A 52 -11.85 8.15 -17.20
CA ALA A 52 -11.33 6.93 -17.84
C ALA A 52 -9.80 6.89 -17.79
N SER A 53 -9.13 8.00 -18.14
CA SER A 53 -7.67 8.10 -18.13
C SER A 53 -7.07 7.90 -16.74
N VAL A 54 -7.65 8.54 -15.71
CA VAL A 54 -7.20 8.40 -14.33
C VAL A 54 -7.46 6.99 -13.79
N SER A 55 -8.57 6.36 -14.17
CA SER A 55 -8.90 5.00 -13.75
C SER A 55 -7.87 3.99 -14.28
N ILE A 56 -7.50 4.08 -15.55
CA ILE A 56 -6.51 3.21 -16.18
C ILE A 56 -5.13 3.40 -15.53
N GLY A 57 -4.68 4.65 -15.41
CA GLY A 57 -3.40 4.96 -14.78
C GLY A 57 -3.33 4.55 -13.31
N SER A 58 -4.43 4.75 -12.56
CA SER A 58 -4.53 4.33 -11.16
C SER A 58 -4.46 2.82 -11.00
N TYR A 59 -5.05 2.05 -11.91
CA TYR A 59 -5.03 0.59 -11.87
C TYR A 59 -3.61 0.04 -12.03
N LEU A 60 -2.83 0.60 -12.94
CA LEU A 60 -1.44 0.22 -13.14
C LEU A 60 -0.60 0.48 -11.88
N VAL A 61 -0.74 1.67 -11.30
CA VAL A 61 -0.03 2.03 -10.06
C VAL A 61 -0.50 1.20 -8.87
N PHE A 62 -1.79 0.85 -8.82
CA PHE A 62 -2.35 -0.01 -7.78
C PHE A 62 -1.70 -1.39 -7.75
N ILE A 63 -1.46 -2.01 -8.91
CA ILE A 63 -0.78 -3.32 -8.99
C ILE A 63 0.63 -3.22 -8.38
N LEU A 64 1.38 -2.17 -8.70
CA LEU A 64 2.72 -1.95 -8.16
C LEU A 64 2.70 -1.66 -6.66
N ALA A 65 1.75 -0.84 -6.22
CA ALA A 65 1.55 -0.56 -4.80
C ALA A 65 1.17 -1.82 -4.01
N ALA A 66 0.38 -2.72 -4.58
CA ALA A 66 0.02 -4.00 -3.97
C ALA A 66 1.26 -4.90 -3.79
N LEU A 67 2.16 -4.95 -4.77
CA LEU A 67 3.42 -5.69 -4.65
C LEU A 67 4.29 -5.12 -3.52
N LEU A 68 4.45 -3.80 -3.45
CA LEU A 68 5.21 -3.15 -2.38
C LEU A 68 4.57 -3.34 -1.00
N THR A 69 3.24 -3.35 -0.93
CA THR A 69 2.51 -3.62 0.32
C THR A 69 2.70 -5.08 0.76
N GLY A 70 2.71 -6.02 -0.17
CA GLY A 70 3.04 -7.43 0.10
C GLY A 70 4.45 -7.59 0.69
N PHE A 71 5.43 -6.92 0.10
CA PHE A 71 6.79 -6.84 0.66
C PHE A 71 6.79 -6.27 2.08
N GLY A 72 6.07 -5.16 2.31
CA GLY A 72 5.95 -4.53 3.63
C GLY A 72 5.33 -5.45 4.68
N THR A 73 4.35 -6.25 4.31
CA THR A 73 3.73 -7.25 5.20
C THR A 73 4.74 -8.34 5.59
N GLY A 74 5.54 -8.82 4.64
CA GLY A 74 6.65 -9.74 4.90
C GLY A 74 7.67 -9.15 5.87
N LEU A 75 8.10 -7.90 5.64
CA LEU A 75 9.03 -7.19 6.51
C LEU A 75 8.47 -7.06 7.94
N HIS A 76 7.19 -6.71 8.09
CA HIS A 76 6.53 -6.63 9.40
C HIS A 76 6.62 -7.96 10.16
N THR A 77 6.38 -9.07 9.49
CA THR A 77 6.46 -10.41 10.09
C THR A 77 7.86 -10.72 10.58
N TYR A 78 8.89 -10.41 9.79
CA TYR A 78 10.29 -10.63 10.19
C TYR A 78 10.72 -9.73 11.36
N VAL A 79 10.37 -8.47 11.33
CA VAL A 79 10.70 -7.50 12.39
C VAL A 79 10.06 -7.91 13.72
N SER A 80 8.79 -8.34 13.70
CA SER A 80 8.06 -8.75 14.92
C SER A 80 8.61 -10.01 15.58
N GLN A 81 9.27 -10.89 14.83
CA GLN A 81 9.85 -12.15 15.33
C GLN A 81 11.34 -12.05 15.67
N SER A 82 12.00 -10.96 15.30
CA SER A 82 13.44 -10.82 15.41
C SER A 82 13.87 -10.09 16.69
N LYS A 83 14.91 -10.62 17.34
CA LYS A 83 15.58 -9.94 18.46
C LYS A 83 16.40 -8.71 18.04
N ILE A 84 16.67 -8.55 16.74
CA ILE A 84 17.45 -7.45 16.13
C ILE A 84 16.55 -6.63 15.19
N ALA A 85 15.40 -6.22 15.70
CA ALA A 85 14.36 -5.54 14.94
C ALA A 85 14.86 -4.27 14.23
N SER A 86 15.71 -3.47 14.87
CA SER A 86 16.24 -2.23 14.30
C SER A 86 17.11 -2.45 13.05
N THR A 87 17.91 -3.51 13.03
CA THR A 87 18.75 -3.86 11.87
C THR A 87 17.90 -4.34 10.70
N TRP A 88 16.91 -5.18 10.96
CA TRP A 88 15.98 -5.66 9.93
C TRP A 88 15.12 -4.53 9.37
N LEU A 89 14.71 -3.59 10.21
CA LEU A 89 13.92 -2.44 9.78
C LEU A 89 14.72 -1.52 8.85
N SER A 90 15.96 -1.19 9.21
CA SER A 90 16.81 -0.32 8.37
C SER A 90 17.18 -0.99 7.05
N SER A 91 17.57 -2.29 7.08
CA SER A 91 17.87 -3.04 5.86
C SER A 91 16.63 -3.21 4.97
N GLY A 92 15.47 -3.48 5.57
CA GLY A 92 14.21 -3.58 4.86
C GLY A 92 13.75 -2.26 4.24
N LEU A 93 14.00 -1.13 4.91
CA LEU A 93 13.72 0.19 4.38
C LEU A 93 14.56 0.48 3.12
N TRP A 94 15.88 0.28 3.20
CA TRP A 94 16.76 0.51 2.05
C TRP A 94 16.47 -0.41 0.88
N PHE A 95 16.25 -1.69 1.16
CA PHE A 95 15.85 -2.66 0.13
C PHE A 95 14.50 -2.32 -0.48
N GLY A 96 13.50 -2.00 0.33
CA GLY A 96 12.17 -1.62 -0.14
C GLY A 96 12.18 -0.34 -0.95
N LEU A 97 13.00 0.65 -0.55
CA LEU A 97 13.15 1.91 -1.28
C LEU A 97 13.81 1.67 -2.65
N SER A 98 14.89 0.90 -2.69
CA SER A 98 15.55 0.55 -3.95
C SER A 98 14.61 -0.25 -4.87
N LEU A 99 13.86 -1.20 -4.33
CA LEU A 99 12.85 -1.96 -5.05
C LEU A 99 11.75 -1.05 -5.63
N ALA A 100 11.25 -0.09 -4.85
CA ALA A 100 10.25 0.87 -5.31
C ALA A 100 10.78 1.75 -6.45
N ILE A 101 12.02 2.21 -6.37
CA ILE A 101 12.65 3.02 -7.42
C ILE A 101 12.81 2.19 -8.70
N VAL A 102 13.31 0.96 -8.59
CA VAL A 102 13.49 0.06 -9.75
C VAL A 102 12.14 -0.27 -10.40
N LEU A 103 11.13 -0.64 -9.60
CA LEU A 103 9.78 -0.91 -10.10
C LEU A 103 9.16 0.33 -10.75
N SER A 104 9.35 1.51 -10.16
CA SER A 104 8.88 2.76 -10.74
C SER A 104 9.53 3.07 -12.09
N ALA A 105 10.84 2.86 -12.19
CA ALA A 105 11.58 3.04 -13.44
C ALA A 105 11.14 2.05 -14.53
N ILE A 106 11.03 0.77 -14.20
CA ILE A 106 10.53 -0.26 -15.13
C ILE A 106 9.11 0.07 -15.58
N ALA A 107 8.25 0.43 -14.63
CA ALA A 107 6.87 0.78 -14.94
C ALA A 107 6.76 2.02 -15.84
N ALA A 108 7.61 3.03 -15.63
CA ALA A 108 7.63 4.22 -16.49
C ALA A 108 8.04 3.89 -17.93
N LEU A 109 8.92 2.90 -18.13
CA LEU A 109 9.34 2.43 -19.44
C LEU A 109 8.28 1.57 -20.14
N VAL A 110 7.58 0.72 -19.36
CA VAL A 110 6.61 -0.25 -19.90
C VAL A 110 5.20 0.34 -20.00
N ALA A 111 4.87 1.35 -19.19
CA ALA A 111 3.53 1.96 -19.17
C ALA A 111 3.03 2.42 -20.55
N PRO A 112 3.83 3.03 -21.43
CA PRO A 112 3.35 3.41 -22.76
C PRO A 112 2.83 2.22 -23.56
N GLU A 113 3.58 1.12 -23.61
CA GLU A 113 3.21 -0.07 -24.37
C GLU A 113 1.97 -0.75 -23.77
N VAL A 114 1.91 -0.83 -22.45
CA VAL A 114 0.76 -1.45 -21.76
C VAL A 114 -0.51 -0.62 -21.97
N ILE A 115 -0.44 0.70 -21.79
CA ILE A 115 -1.62 1.55 -21.92
C ILE A 115 -2.10 1.57 -23.37
N THR A 116 -1.21 1.70 -24.37
CA THR A 116 -1.58 1.68 -25.78
C THR A 116 -2.17 0.34 -26.23
N ALA A 117 -1.76 -0.76 -25.64
CA ALA A 117 -2.31 -2.08 -25.96
C ALA A 117 -3.79 -2.23 -25.50
N PHE A 118 -4.20 -1.52 -24.46
CA PHE A 118 -5.56 -1.60 -23.90
C PHE A 118 -6.45 -0.42 -24.27
N VAL A 119 -5.88 0.69 -24.70
CA VAL A 119 -6.60 1.95 -24.97
C VAL A 119 -6.44 2.34 -26.43
N LEU A 120 -7.55 2.29 -27.17
CA LEU A 120 -7.58 2.62 -28.61
C LEU A 120 -7.73 4.14 -28.87
N ASP A 121 -8.14 4.91 -27.86
CA ASP A 121 -8.34 6.36 -27.97
C ASP A 121 -7.06 7.10 -27.56
N ASP A 122 -6.42 7.77 -28.53
CA ASP A 122 -5.16 8.51 -28.33
C ASP A 122 -5.26 9.61 -27.25
N ARG A 123 -6.44 10.20 -27.07
CA ARG A 123 -6.66 11.24 -26.05
C ARG A 123 -6.65 10.66 -24.64
N ILE A 124 -7.32 9.51 -24.46
CA ILE A 124 -7.31 8.80 -23.19
C ILE A 124 -5.90 8.30 -22.89
N ASN A 125 -5.22 7.75 -23.89
CA ASN A 125 -3.88 7.21 -23.80
C ASN A 125 -2.87 8.27 -23.31
N SER A 126 -2.82 9.44 -23.96
CA SER A 126 -1.89 10.51 -23.59
C SER A 126 -2.10 11.03 -22.16
N LEU A 127 -3.37 11.21 -21.74
CA LEU A 127 -3.71 11.65 -20.38
C LEU A 127 -3.39 10.57 -19.35
N ALA A 128 -3.70 9.30 -19.64
CA ALA A 128 -3.41 8.19 -18.73
C ALA A 128 -1.90 8.01 -18.52
N LEU A 129 -1.09 8.14 -19.57
CA LEU A 129 0.36 8.09 -19.48
C LEU A 129 0.91 9.22 -18.61
N HIS A 130 0.47 10.45 -18.86
CA HIS A 130 0.93 11.60 -18.09
C HIS A 130 0.58 11.47 -16.60
N TYR A 131 -0.64 11.07 -16.30
CA TYR A 131 -1.08 10.80 -14.94
C TYR A 131 -0.28 9.67 -14.26
N THR A 132 -0.05 8.56 -14.99
CA THR A 132 0.71 7.42 -14.47
C THR A 132 2.14 7.80 -14.13
N GLN A 133 2.83 8.54 -15.01
CA GLN A 133 4.20 8.99 -14.78
C GLN A 133 4.32 9.79 -13.49
N TRP A 134 3.45 10.76 -13.26
CA TRP A 134 3.47 11.54 -12.02
C TRP A 134 3.20 10.69 -10.78
N ARG A 135 2.28 9.75 -10.89
CA ARG A 135 1.89 8.90 -9.78
C ARG A 135 2.94 7.86 -9.42
N LEU A 136 3.77 7.41 -10.37
CA LEU A 136 4.88 6.51 -10.12
C LEU A 136 5.93 7.09 -9.16
N TRP A 137 6.12 8.41 -9.16
CA TRP A 137 6.98 9.08 -8.18
C TRP A 137 6.47 8.95 -6.73
N GLY A 138 5.22 8.60 -6.55
CA GLY A 138 4.64 8.33 -5.24
C GLY A 138 4.98 6.93 -4.65
N LEU A 139 5.46 5.98 -5.45
CA LEU A 139 5.75 4.62 -4.99
C LEU A 139 6.81 4.56 -3.86
N PRO A 140 7.93 5.31 -3.92
CA PRO A 140 8.87 5.35 -2.81
C PRO A 140 8.25 5.87 -1.50
N ALA A 141 7.31 6.82 -1.57
CA ALA A 141 6.61 7.33 -0.41
C ALA A 141 5.71 6.26 0.26
N ILE A 142 5.16 5.32 -0.52
CA ILE A 142 4.41 4.17 0.00
C ILE A 142 5.31 3.30 0.86
N VAL A 143 6.54 3.00 0.41
CA VAL A 143 7.51 2.21 1.19
C VAL A 143 7.87 2.92 2.49
N LEU A 144 8.11 4.23 2.46
CA LEU A 144 8.37 5.02 3.67
C LEU A 144 7.20 4.93 4.66
N SER A 145 5.97 5.07 4.17
CA SER A 145 4.76 4.95 5.00
C SER A 145 4.60 3.58 5.64
N ILE A 146 4.90 2.50 4.88
CA ILE A 146 4.86 1.12 5.39
C ILE A 146 5.94 0.93 6.46
N SER A 147 7.17 1.37 6.20
CA SER A 147 8.29 1.24 7.14
C SER A 147 8.04 2.01 8.44
N MET A 148 7.47 3.21 8.38
CA MET A 148 7.06 3.96 9.57
C MET A 148 5.97 3.22 10.35
N ARG A 149 4.99 2.64 9.68
CA ARG A 149 3.95 1.86 10.34
C ARG A 149 4.54 0.64 11.07
N VAL A 150 5.47 -0.08 10.44
CA VAL A 150 6.18 -1.21 11.06
C VAL A 150 6.97 -0.76 12.29
N TYR A 151 7.68 0.36 12.19
CA TYR A 151 8.44 0.94 13.30
C TYR A 151 7.57 1.27 14.51
N TRP A 152 6.48 2.00 14.31
CA TRP A 152 5.57 2.38 15.40
C TRP A 152 4.84 1.18 16.01
N SER A 153 4.46 0.20 15.20
CA SER A 153 3.82 -1.01 15.74
C SER A 153 4.77 -1.84 16.61
N HIS A 154 6.08 -1.78 16.36
CA HIS A 154 7.08 -2.47 17.17
C HIS A 154 7.36 -1.73 18.49
N GLN A 155 7.28 -0.40 18.53
CA GLN A 155 7.48 0.39 19.75
C GLN A 155 6.25 0.38 20.69
N GLY A 156 5.08 0.06 20.17
CA GLY A 156 3.84 -0.02 20.96
C GLY A 156 3.59 -1.36 21.65
N GLN A 157 4.50 -2.34 21.51
CA GLN A 157 4.49 -3.65 22.19
C GLN A 157 5.49 -3.67 23.33
#